data_6f1811326d0d0d27977381453bb67990
#
_entry.id   6f1811326d0d0d27977381453bb67990
#
_cell.length_a   1.000
_cell.length_b   1.000
_cell.length_c   1.000
_cell.angle_alpha   90.00
_cell.angle_beta   90.00
_cell.angle_gamma   90.00
#
_symmetry.space_group_name_H-M   'P 1'
#
loop_
_entity.id
_entity.type
_entity.pdbx_description
1 polymer ?
#
loop_
_entity_poly.entity_id
_entity_poly.type
_entity_poly.pdbx_seq_one_letter_code
_entity_poly.pdbx_strand_id
1 'polypeptide(L)'
;MSATNPFFAPKTALITGASSGIGLELAHLFARDGYRLVLVARNRGALRELATELQSRYNAEVWISPKDLAHPASPLELYQELQESGVVLDVLVNNAGFGGEGPFLNTDWSAEAEMLQVNIVALTHLTKLFLPQIRAREGKLLNVASTAAFLPGPFMAVYYASKAYVLHFTEAIAEELSGSKTTVTCLCPGPVKTNFQKRAGIADSNLLHGPLLVEVQEVARIAYDGMKKGKRVVIPGWKNRAVVESLRLSPRRVTPKVVRRLHEKKQ
;
A
#
# COMPACT_ATOMS: atom_id res chain seq x y z
N MET A 1 -8.52 -12.78 -37.25
CA MET A 1 -8.03 -12.57 -35.88
C MET A 1 -6.81 -11.69 -36.01
N SER A 2 -6.93 -10.40 -35.71
CA SER A 2 -5.82 -9.43 -35.79
C SER A 2 -4.89 -9.69 -34.62
N ALA A 3 -3.67 -10.14 -34.90
CA ALA A 3 -2.62 -10.25 -33.89
C ALA A 3 -2.29 -8.84 -33.39
N THR A 4 -2.82 -8.46 -32.23
CA THR A 4 -2.43 -7.23 -31.56
C THR A 4 -0.95 -7.33 -31.21
N ASN A 5 -0.16 -6.41 -31.73
CA ASN A 5 1.27 -6.32 -31.46
C ASN A 5 1.47 -6.25 -29.94
N PRO A 6 2.21 -7.20 -29.30
CA PRO A 6 2.37 -7.27 -27.86
C PRO A 6 3.03 -6.02 -27.24
N PHE A 7 3.68 -5.17 -28.06
CA PHE A 7 4.24 -3.90 -27.65
C PHE A 7 3.21 -2.78 -27.46
N PHE A 8 1.97 -2.96 -27.96
CA PHE A 8 0.87 -1.99 -27.84
C PHE A 8 -0.30 -2.49 -26.97
N ALA A 9 -0.19 -3.68 -26.37
CA ALA A 9 -1.22 -4.14 -25.43
C ALA A 9 -1.20 -3.24 -24.16
N PRO A 10 -2.40 -2.83 -23.66
CA PRO A 10 -2.48 -2.06 -22.44
C PRO A 10 -1.78 -2.76 -21.29
N LYS A 11 -0.99 -2.02 -20.50
CA LYS A 11 -0.34 -2.54 -19.29
C LYS A 11 -1.38 -2.88 -18.23
N THR A 12 -1.10 -3.87 -17.40
CA THR A 12 -2.00 -4.31 -16.33
C THR A 12 -1.44 -3.97 -14.96
N ALA A 13 -2.25 -3.34 -14.11
CA ALA A 13 -1.92 -3.06 -12.72
C ALA A 13 -2.87 -3.80 -11.77
N LEU A 14 -2.30 -4.53 -10.80
CA LEU A 14 -3.03 -5.12 -9.69
C LEU A 14 -2.93 -4.20 -8.48
N ILE A 15 -4.07 -3.86 -7.85
CA ILE A 15 -4.13 -2.97 -6.68
C ILE A 15 -4.88 -3.68 -5.57
N THR A 16 -4.18 -3.95 -4.45
CA THR A 16 -4.82 -4.47 -3.24
C THR A 16 -5.36 -3.33 -2.36
N GLY A 17 -6.47 -3.59 -1.65
CA GLY A 17 -7.14 -2.54 -0.87
C GLY A 17 -7.73 -1.43 -1.74
N ALA A 18 -8.18 -1.76 -2.96
CA ALA A 18 -8.64 -0.81 -3.96
C ALA A 18 -9.99 -0.14 -3.66
N SER A 19 -10.76 -0.66 -2.69
CA SER A 19 -12.13 -0.18 -2.43
C SER A 19 -12.23 1.15 -1.69
N SER A 20 -11.10 1.74 -1.25
CA SER A 20 -11.11 3.01 -0.53
C SER A 20 -9.72 3.64 -0.42
N GLY A 21 -9.67 4.92 -0.04
CA GLY A 21 -8.45 5.62 0.32
C GLY A 21 -7.40 5.65 -0.80
N ILE A 22 -6.14 5.41 -0.46
CA ILE A 22 -5.01 5.52 -1.40
C ILE A 22 -5.16 4.52 -2.57
N GLY A 23 -5.65 3.30 -2.30
CA GLY A 23 -5.85 2.28 -3.34
C GLY A 23 -6.89 2.68 -4.38
N LEU A 24 -8.00 3.30 -3.96
CA LEU A 24 -9.04 3.83 -4.82
C LEU A 24 -8.50 4.95 -5.71
N GLU A 25 -7.81 5.93 -5.13
CA GLU A 25 -7.23 7.04 -5.88
C GLU A 25 -6.14 6.57 -6.87
N LEU A 26 -5.34 5.57 -6.48
CA LEU A 26 -4.39 4.94 -7.41
C LEU A 26 -5.11 4.25 -8.57
N ALA A 27 -6.24 3.56 -8.32
CA ALA A 27 -7.02 2.94 -9.39
C ALA A 27 -7.49 3.96 -10.44
N HIS A 28 -7.95 5.15 -10.00
CA HIS A 28 -8.28 6.24 -10.91
C HIS A 28 -7.08 6.73 -11.74
N LEU A 29 -5.90 6.87 -11.12
CA LEU A 29 -4.69 7.31 -11.82
C LEU A 29 -4.23 6.30 -12.87
N PHE A 30 -4.24 5.01 -12.53
CA PHE A 30 -3.90 3.94 -13.49
C PHE A 30 -4.91 3.84 -14.62
N ALA A 31 -6.23 3.91 -14.32
CA ALA A 31 -7.29 3.89 -15.33
C ALA A 31 -7.16 5.06 -16.31
N ARG A 32 -6.95 6.27 -15.79
CA ARG A 32 -6.72 7.49 -16.60
C ARG A 32 -5.54 7.35 -17.57
N ASP A 33 -4.48 6.68 -17.13
CA ASP A 33 -3.27 6.46 -17.94
C ASP A 33 -3.39 5.19 -18.84
N GLY A 34 -4.61 4.61 -18.98
CA GLY A 34 -4.92 3.52 -19.92
C GLY A 34 -4.48 2.13 -19.48
N TYR A 35 -4.27 1.90 -18.18
CA TYR A 35 -4.00 0.56 -17.67
C TYR A 35 -5.27 -0.28 -17.57
N ARG A 36 -5.15 -1.59 -17.85
CA ARG A 36 -6.09 -2.60 -17.38
C ARG A 36 -5.89 -2.78 -15.88
N LEU A 37 -6.97 -3.02 -15.14
CA LEU A 37 -6.91 -3.07 -13.68
C LEU A 37 -7.39 -4.41 -13.14
N VAL A 38 -6.68 -4.91 -12.14
CA VAL A 38 -7.15 -5.97 -11.24
C VAL A 38 -7.31 -5.34 -9.86
N LEU A 39 -8.57 -5.20 -9.43
CA LEU A 39 -8.92 -4.57 -8.15
C LEU A 39 -9.22 -5.63 -7.10
N VAL A 40 -8.47 -5.62 -6.01
CA VAL A 40 -8.58 -6.60 -4.93
C VAL A 40 -8.98 -5.92 -3.63
N ALA A 41 -10.10 -6.34 -3.04
CA ALA A 41 -10.55 -5.95 -1.71
C ALA A 41 -11.64 -6.92 -1.23
N ARG A 42 -12.06 -6.83 0.04
CA ARG A 42 -13.10 -7.71 0.59
C ARG A 42 -14.51 -7.35 0.14
N ASN A 43 -14.78 -6.04 0.02
CA ASN A 43 -16.12 -5.55 -0.32
C ASN A 43 -16.37 -5.62 -1.82
N ARG A 44 -17.08 -6.67 -2.26
CA ARG A 44 -17.48 -6.90 -3.65
C ARG A 44 -18.33 -5.75 -4.21
N GLY A 45 -19.24 -5.18 -3.41
CA GLY A 45 -20.11 -4.08 -3.83
C GLY A 45 -19.28 -2.85 -4.20
N ALA A 46 -18.43 -2.39 -3.28
CA ALA A 46 -17.54 -1.24 -3.54
C ALA A 46 -16.58 -1.46 -4.72
N LEU A 47 -16.10 -2.70 -4.93
CA LEU A 47 -15.28 -3.01 -6.12
C LEU A 47 -16.08 -2.90 -7.42
N ARG A 48 -17.35 -3.34 -7.43
CA ARG A 48 -18.23 -3.22 -8.61
C ARG A 48 -18.54 -1.76 -8.93
N GLU A 49 -18.89 -0.97 -7.92
CA GLU A 49 -19.14 0.47 -8.08
C GLU A 49 -17.91 1.17 -8.68
N LEU A 50 -16.74 0.93 -8.11
CA LEU A 50 -15.48 1.48 -8.62
C LEU A 50 -15.20 1.01 -10.06
N ALA A 51 -15.37 -0.28 -10.36
CA ALA A 51 -15.16 -0.80 -11.71
C ALA A 51 -16.08 -0.13 -12.73
N THR A 52 -17.38 0.05 -12.40
CA THR A 52 -18.35 0.75 -13.25
C THR A 52 -17.95 2.21 -13.47
N GLU A 53 -17.52 2.89 -12.42
CA GLU A 53 -17.04 4.28 -12.51
C GLU A 53 -15.81 4.40 -13.43
N LEU A 54 -14.80 3.54 -13.22
CA LEU A 54 -13.57 3.55 -14.01
C LEU A 54 -13.83 3.22 -15.49
N GLN A 55 -14.74 2.27 -15.74
CA GLN A 55 -15.15 1.93 -17.10
C GLN A 55 -15.88 3.09 -17.77
N SER A 56 -16.82 3.72 -17.10
CA SER A 56 -17.59 4.83 -17.68
C SER A 56 -16.74 6.08 -17.91
N ARG A 57 -15.82 6.38 -16.99
CA ARG A 57 -15.04 7.62 -17.02
C ARG A 57 -13.78 7.55 -17.88
N TYR A 58 -13.14 6.38 -17.92
CA TYR A 58 -11.83 6.22 -18.57
C TYR A 58 -11.82 5.12 -19.65
N ASN A 59 -12.96 4.46 -19.90
CA ASN A 59 -13.04 3.27 -20.74
C ASN A 59 -12.05 2.17 -20.32
N ALA A 60 -11.79 2.05 -19.01
CA ALA A 60 -10.82 1.13 -18.46
C ALA A 60 -11.38 -0.31 -18.43
N GLU A 61 -10.57 -1.28 -18.78
CA GLU A 61 -10.87 -2.70 -18.58
C GLU A 61 -10.54 -3.08 -17.15
N VAL A 62 -11.53 -3.55 -16.37
CA VAL A 62 -11.40 -3.78 -14.93
C VAL A 62 -11.88 -5.18 -14.54
N TRP A 63 -11.00 -5.96 -13.94
CA TRP A 63 -11.33 -7.19 -13.21
C TRP A 63 -11.45 -6.89 -11.73
N ILE A 64 -12.45 -7.46 -11.09
CA ILE A 64 -12.57 -7.42 -9.64
C ILE A 64 -12.34 -8.82 -9.07
N SER A 65 -11.48 -8.93 -8.07
CA SER A 65 -11.23 -10.16 -7.31
C SER A 65 -11.51 -9.89 -5.83
N PRO A 66 -12.74 -10.19 -5.36
CA PRO A 66 -13.11 -10.04 -3.95
C PRO A 66 -12.39 -11.09 -3.11
N LYS A 67 -11.32 -10.69 -2.41
CA LYS A 67 -10.48 -11.56 -1.57
C LYS A 67 -10.24 -10.91 -0.20
N ASP A 68 -10.27 -11.72 0.84
CA ASP A 68 -9.77 -11.33 2.16
C ASP A 68 -8.31 -11.78 2.32
N LEU A 69 -7.40 -10.83 2.30
CA LEU A 69 -5.97 -11.09 2.45
C LEU A 69 -5.55 -11.48 3.89
N ALA A 70 -6.48 -11.47 4.84
CA ALA A 70 -6.29 -12.08 6.15
C ALA A 70 -6.31 -13.63 6.08
N HIS A 71 -6.89 -14.19 5.03
CA HIS A 71 -6.81 -15.61 4.74
C HIS A 71 -5.44 -15.97 4.14
N PRO A 72 -4.67 -16.90 4.74
CA PRO A 72 -3.33 -17.26 4.25
C PRO A 72 -3.29 -17.79 2.81
N ALA A 73 -4.35 -18.46 2.34
CA ALA A 73 -4.44 -18.99 0.99
C ALA A 73 -4.71 -17.92 -0.08
N SER A 74 -5.33 -16.79 0.28
CA SER A 74 -5.80 -15.78 -0.67
C SER A 74 -4.75 -15.26 -1.66
N PRO A 75 -3.48 -15.04 -1.29
CA PRO A 75 -2.47 -14.62 -2.26
C PRO A 75 -2.22 -15.65 -3.36
N LEU A 76 -2.16 -16.94 -3.01
CA LEU A 76 -1.97 -18.03 -3.98
C LEU A 76 -3.19 -18.22 -4.86
N GLU A 77 -4.39 -18.20 -4.27
CA GLU A 77 -5.64 -18.28 -5.02
C GLU A 77 -5.77 -17.15 -6.05
N LEU A 78 -5.44 -15.91 -5.65
CA LEU A 78 -5.44 -14.76 -6.56
C LEU A 78 -4.45 -14.96 -7.72
N TYR A 79 -3.25 -15.45 -7.40
CA TYR A 79 -2.25 -15.75 -8.43
C TYR A 79 -2.75 -16.80 -9.42
N GLN A 80 -3.32 -17.90 -8.95
CA GLN A 80 -3.88 -18.98 -9.79
C GLN A 80 -5.02 -18.47 -10.66
N GLU A 81 -5.98 -17.73 -10.09
CA GLU A 81 -7.10 -17.10 -10.80
C GLU A 81 -6.62 -16.25 -11.99
N LEU A 82 -5.57 -15.45 -11.78
CA LEU A 82 -5.03 -14.60 -12.84
C LEU A 82 -4.21 -15.39 -13.88
N GLN A 83 -3.49 -16.43 -13.46
CA GLN A 83 -2.78 -17.31 -14.40
C GLN A 83 -3.77 -18.06 -15.32
N GLU A 84 -4.85 -18.63 -14.77
CA GLU A 84 -5.90 -19.32 -15.52
C GLU A 84 -6.63 -18.39 -16.49
N SER A 85 -6.78 -17.12 -16.12
CA SER A 85 -7.36 -16.08 -16.97
C SER A 85 -6.37 -15.48 -18.00
N GLY A 86 -5.12 -15.94 -18.02
CA GLY A 86 -4.08 -15.40 -18.92
C GLY A 86 -3.68 -13.94 -18.62
N VAL A 87 -3.97 -13.45 -17.43
CA VAL A 87 -3.65 -12.07 -17.03
C VAL A 87 -2.18 -11.96 -16.59
N VAL A 88 -1.43 -11.10 -17.27
CA VAL A 88 -0.03 -10.83 -16.97
C VAL A 88 0.10 -9.41 -16.41
N LEU A 89 0.79 -9.27 -15.28
CA LEU A 89 0.95 -7.99 -14.60
C LEU A 89 2.21 -7.25 -15.03
N ASP A 90 2.05 -5.95 -15.25
CA ASP A 90 3.14 -4.98 -15.39
C ASP A 90 3.39 -4.22 -14.07
N VAL A 91 2.36 -4.07 -13.22
CA VAL A 91 2.46 -3.36 -11.95
C VAL A 91 1.75 -4.12 -10.84
N LEU A 92 2.40 -4.24 -9.69
CA LEU A 92 1.77 -4.69 -8.44
C LEU A 92 1.78 -3.53 -7.43
N VAL A 93 0.60 -3.22 -6.90
CA VAL A 93 0.43 -2.25 -5.81
C VAL A 93 -0.06 -2.99 -4.56
N ASN A 94 0.84 -3.25 -3.64
CA ASN A 94 0.52 -3.78 -2.31
C ASN A 94 0.13 -2.62 -1.40
N ASN A 95 -1.16 -2.25 -1.45
CA ASN A 95 -1.71 -1.15 -0.67
C ASN A 95 -2.59 -1.64 0.49
N ALA A 96 -3.17 -2.84 0.41
CA ALA A 96 -3.98 -3.39 1.49
C ALA A 96 -3.22 -3.38 2.82
N GLY A 97 -3.87 -2.92 3.87
CA GLY A 97 -3.31 -2.88 5.20
C GLY A 97 -4.23 -2.17 6.18
N PHE A 98 -4.04 -2.42 7.46
CA PHE A 98 -4.76 -1.75 8.53
C PHE A 98 -3.89 -1.66 9.79
N GLY A 99 -4.35 -0.88 10.77
CA GLY A 99 -3.71 -0.70 12.06
C GLY A 99 -4.66 -1.06 13.20
N GLY A 100 -4.12 -1.09 14.41
CA GLY A 100 -4.87 -1.22 15.66
C GLY A 100 -4.20 -0.35 16.72
N GLU A 101 -4.99 0.18 17.66
CA GLU A 101 -4.54 1.01 18.78
C GLU A 101 -4.87 0.35 20.12
N GLY A 102 -3.99 0.47 21.08
CA GLY A 102 -4.19 0.04 22.46
C GLY A 102 -2.89 -0.36 23.14
N PRO A 103 -2.85 -0.37 24.48
CA PRO A 103 -1.74 -0.96 25.23
C PRO A 103 -1.55 -2.43 24.80
N PHE A 104 -0.34 -2.84 24.47
CA PHE A 104 -0.06 -4.17 23.93
C PHE A 104 -0.56 -5.34 24.83
N LEU A 105 -0.58 -5.11 26.14
CA LEU A 105 -1.12 -6.10 27.09
C LEU A 105 -2.63 -6.31 26.96
N ASN A 106 -3.36 -5.36 26.36
CA ASN A 106 -4.82 -5.34 26.29
C ASN A 106 -5.36 -5.53 24.87
N THR A 107 -4.47 -5.58 23.86
CA THR A 107 -4.90 -5.81 22.48
C THR A 107 -5.21 -7.28 22.23
N ASP A 108 -6.19 -7.54 21.36
CA ASP A 108 -6.56 -8.91 20.98
C ASP A 108 -5.55 -9.51 20.00
N TRP A 109 -5.05 -10.69 20.34
CA TRP A 109 -4.09 -11.41 19.47
C TRP A 109 -4.68 -11.73 18.10
N SER A 110 -5.96 -12.06 18.01
CA SER A 110 -6.60 -12.40 16.73
C SER A 110 -6.54 -11.21 15.76
N ALA A 111 -6.84 -10.00 16.25
CA ALA A 111 -6.75 -8.77 15.45
C ALA A 111 -5.30 -8.44 15.04
N GLU A 112 -4.34 -8.67 15.93
CA GLU A 112 -2.92 -8.48 15.63
C GLU A 112 -2.39 -9.50 14.61
N ALA A 113 -2.79 -10.77 14.73
CA ALA A 113 -2.44 -11.83 13.79
C ALA A 113 -3.01 -11.52 12.38
N GLU A 114 -4.27 -11.06 12.29
CA GLU A 114 -4.84 -10.60 11.02
C GLU A 114 -4.05 -9.42 10.43
N MET A 115 -3.64 -8.47 11.27
CA MET A 115 -2.83 -7.32 10.86
C MET A 115 -1.48 -7.77 10.28
N LEU A 116 -0.79 -8.67 10.96
CA LEU A 116 0.48 -9.25 10.49
C LEU A 116 0.27 -10.02 9.18
N GLN A 117 -0.80 -10.80 9.09
CA GLN A 117 -1.13 -11.56 7.90
C GLN A 117 -1.33 -10.64 6.68
N VAL A 118 -2.10 -9.56 6.82
CA VAL A 118 -2.36 -8.62 5.71
C VAL A 118 -1.15 -7.75 5.40
N ASN A 119 -0.58 -7.10 6.44
CA ASN A 119 0.45 -6.08 6.25
C ASN A 119 1.82 -6.67 5.85
N ILE A 120 2.12 -7.92 6.27
CA ILE A 120 3.42 -8.57 6.08
C ILE A 120 3.28 -9.78 5.17
N VAL A 121 2.55 -10.83 5.62
CA VAL A 121 2.59 -12.14 4.96
C VAL A 121 1.98 -12.06 3.56
N ALA A 122 0.79 -11.51 3.42
CA ALA A 122 0.11 -11.39 2.13
C ALA A 122 0.89 -10.50 1.16
N LEU A 123 1.40 -9.35 1.62
CA LEU A 123 2.24 -8.45 0.82
C LEU A 123 3.50 -9.18 0.31
N THR A 124 4.20 -9.88 1.19
CA THR A 124 5.43 -10.62 0.86
C THR A 124 5.11 -11.75 -0.13
N HIS A 125 4.04 -12.51 0.11
CA HIS A 125 3.64 -13.63 -0.74
C HIS A 125 3.21 -13.16 -2.13
N LEU A 126 2.36 -12.12 -2.23
CA LEU A 126 2.01 -11.51 -3.51
C LEU A 126 3.24 -11.02 -4.27
N THR A 127 4.14 -10.35 -3.56
CA THR A 127 5.41 -9.91 -4.17
C THR A 127 6.20 -11.10 -4.71
N LYS A 128 6.35 -12.18 -3.94
CA LYS A 128 7.09 -13.39 -4.34
C LYS A 128 6.46 -14.06 -5.58
N LEU A 129 5.14 -14.13 -5.63
CA LEU A 129 4.42 -14.77 -6.74
C LEU A 129 4.49 -13.94 -8.03
N PHE A 130 4.32 -12.61 -7.94
CA PHE A 130 4.20 -11.77 -9.13
C PHE A 130 5.51 -11.12 -9.59
N LEU A 131 6.53 -11.02 -8.74
CA LEU A 131 7.79 -10.35 -9.08
C LEU A 131 8.51 -10.97 -10.30
N PRO A 132 8.53 -12.29 -10.53
CA PRO A 132 9.16 -12.88 -11.71
C PRO A 132 8.58 -12.35 -13.02
N GLN A 133 7.24 -12.31 -13.15
CA GLN A 133 6.60 -11.78 -14.36
C GLN A 133 6.75 -10.25 -14.48
N ILE A 134 6.64 -9.50 -13.39
CA ILE A 134 6.87 -8.04 -13.37
C ILE A 134 8.29 -7.74 -13.85
N ARG A 135 9.29 -8.50 -13.39
CA ARG A 135 10.68 -8.36 -13.84
C ARG A 135 10.82 -8.64 -15.33
N ALA A 136 10.23 -9.71 -15.84
CA ALA A 136 10.28 -10.06 -17.26
C ALA A 136 9.65 -8.96 -18.15
N ARG A 137 8.72 -8.17 -17.62
CA ARG A 137 8.04 -7.07 -18.31
C ARG A 137 8.63 -5.69 -18.03
N GLU A 138 9.78 -5.62 -17.35
CA GLU A 138 10.40 -4.35 -16.93
C GLU A 138 9.42 -3.47 -16.15
N GLY A 139 8.56 -4.10 -15.35
CA GLY A 139 7.44 -3.51 -14.67
C GLY A 139 7.78 -2.81 -13.36
N LYS A 140 6.78 -2.59 -12.52
CA LYS A 140 6.92 -1.79 -11.29
C LYS A 140 6.23 -2.44 -10.09
N LEU A 141 6.84 -2.29 -8.91
CA LEU A 141 6.26 -2.68 -7.63
C LEU A 141 6.10 -1.43 -6.76
N LEU A 142 4.91 -1.23 -6.20
CA LEU A 142 4.63 -0.20 -5.19
C LEU A 142 4.12 -0.86 -3.90
N ASN A 143 4.88 -0.74 -2.82
CA ASN A 143 4.47 -1.18 -1.50
C ASN A 143 4.11 0.02 -0.62
N VAL A 144 2.96 -0.06 0.08
CA VAL A 144 2.49 1.02 0.95
C VAL A 144 2.85 0.73 2.40
N ALA A 145 3.89 1.43 2.88
CA ALA A 145 4.30 1.48 4.27
C ALA A 145 3.58 2.61 5.03
N SER A 146 4.31 3.44 5.74
CA SER A 146 3.88 4.64 6.48
C SER A 146 5.10 5.39 7.00
N THR A 147 4.97 6.65 7.41
CA THR A 147 5.98 7.33 8.24
C THR A 147 6.19 6.62 9.59
N ALA A 148 5.23 5.81 10.04
CA ALA A 148 5.35 4.90 11.18
C ALA A 148 6.50 3.88 11.02
N ALA A 149 6.95 3.60 9.80
CA ALA A 149 8.05 2.69 9.52
C ALA A 149 9.42 3.14 10.07
N PHE A 150 9.58 4.42 10.38
CA PHE A 150 10.86 5.01 10.77
C PHE A 150 11.07 5.12 12.28
N LEU A 151 10.09 4.71 13.10
CA LEU A 151 10.13 4.89 14.55
C LEU A 151 9.32 3.81 15.29
N PRO A 152 9.65 3.53 16.57
CA PRO A 152 8.82 2.66 17.40
C PRO A 152 7.53 3.38 17.82
N GLY A 153 6.39 2.67 17.80
CA GLY A 153 5.06 3.21 18.10
C GLY A 153 4.41 2.61 19.33
N PRO A 154 4.62 3.15 20.56
CA PRO A 154 3.80 2.78 21.71
C PRO A 154 2.31 2.92 21.41
N PHE A 155 1.50 2.01 21.93
CA PHE A 155 0.06 1.84 21.69
C PHE A 155 -0.34 1.39 20.28
N MET A 156 0.62 1.26 19.35
CA MET A 156 0.44 0.71 18.00
C MET A 156 1.63 -0.18 17.61
N ALA A 157 2.19 -0.93 18.55
CA ALA A 157 3.47 -1.61 18.42
C ALA A 157 3.54 -2.51 17.18
N VAL A 158 2.55 -3.38 16.99
CA VAL A 158 2.48 -4.33 15.88
C VAL A 158 2.35 -3.61 14.54
N TYR A 159 1.52 -2.56 14.48
CA TYR A 159 1.37 -1.76 13.27
C TYR A 159 2.68 -1.10 12.83
N TYR A 160 3.35 -0.39 13.74
CA TYR A 160 4.63 0.27 13.44
C TYR A 160 5.69 -0.73 13.00
N ALA A 161 5.79 -1.86 13.71
CA ALA A 161 6.71 -2.94 13.35
C ALA A 161 6.39 -3.51 11.96
N SER A 162 5.10 -3.71 11.63
CA SER A 162 4.70 -4.18 10.30
C SER A 162 5.09 -3.21 9.19
N LYS A 163 4.97 -1.90 9.44
CA LYS A 163 5.34 -0.88 8.45
C LYS A 163 6.86 -0.72 8.31
N ALA A 164 7.62 -0.93 9.39
CA ALA A 164 9.08 -1.02 9.33
C ALA A 164 9.54 -2.22 8.49
N TYR A 165 8.89 -3.38 8.66
CA TYR A 165 9.13 -4.53 7.79
C TYR A 165 8.92 -4.18 6.31
N VAL A 166 7.79 -3.56 5.96
CA VAL A 166 7.47 -3.22 4.57
C VAL A 166 8.51 -2.27 3.98
N LEU A 167 8.97 -1.28 4.73
CA LEU A 167 10.01 -0.35 4.29
C LEU A 167 11.30 -1.10 3.96
N HIS A 168 11.87 -1.83 4.93
CA HIS A 168 13.15 -2.52 4.75
C HIS A 168 13.08 -3.64 3.71
N PHE A 169 11.99 -4.39 3.66
CA PHE A 169 11.73 -5.38 2.63
C PHE A 169 11.73 -4.76 1.23
N THR A 170 11.06 -3.61 1.07
CA THR A 170 11.00 -2.90 -0.21
C THR A 170 12.35 -2.38 -0.64
N GLU A 171 13.13 -1.78 0.28
CA GLU A 171 14.47 -1.26 -0.02
C GLU A 171 15.45 -2.39 -0.39
N ALA A 172 15.38 -3.54 0.29
CA ALA A 172 16.21 -4.70 0.00
C ALA A 172 15.94 -5.23 -1.42
N ILE A 173 14.67 -5.45 -1.79
CA ILE A 173 14.31 -5.90 -3.15
C ILE A 173 14.68 -4.86 -4.20
N ALA A 174 14.53 -3.57 -3.90
CA ALA A 174 14.92 -2.51 -4.82
C ALA A 174 16.44 -2.56 -5.11
N GLU A 175 17.25 -2.91 -4.12
CA GLU A 175 18.71 -3.08 -4.29
C GLU A 175 19.05 -4.36 -5.06
N GLU A 176 18.39 -5.48 -4.75
CA GLU A 176 18.57 -6.76 -5.48
C GLU A 176 18.23 -6.63 -6.97
N LEU A 177 17.30 -5.74 -7.33
CA LEU A 177 16.91 -5.47 -8.71
C LEU A 177 17.67 -4.30 -9.34
N SER A 178 18.68 -3.74 -8.65
CA SER A 178 19.49 -2.66 -9.19
C SER A 178 20.19 -3.11 -10.49
N GLY A 179 20.22 -2.20 -11.48
CA GLY A 179 20.73 -2.53 -12.83
C GLY A 179 19.68 -3.15 -13.77
N SER A 180 18.49 -3.53 -13.27
CA SER A 180 17.34 -3.88 -14.12
C SER A 180 16.48 -2.64 -14.40
N LYS A 181 15.56 -2.73 -15.38
CA LYS A 181 14.57 -1.68 -15.63
C LYS A 181 13.34 -1.77 -14.70
N THR A 182 13.24 -2.87 -13.95
CA THR A 182 12.19 -3.05 -12.93
C THR A 182 12.46 -2.15 -11.74
N THR A 183 11.45 -1.42 -11.31
CA THR A 183 11.58 -0.51 -10.15
C THR A 183 10.67 -0.91 -9.00
N VAL A 184 11.18 -0.75 -7.79
CA VAL A 184 10.46 -1.04 -6.55
C VAL A 184 10.41 0.23 -5.72
N THR A 185 9.21 0.63 -5.33
CA THR A 185 8.94 1.89 -4.61
C THR A 185 8.24 1.60 -3.30
N CYS A 186 8.71 2.18 -2.22
CA CYS A 186 8.04 2.22 -0.92
C CYS A 186 7.35 3.58 -0.75
N LEU A 187 6.02 3.58 -0.64
CA LEU A 187 5.27 4.75 -0.25
C LEU A 187 5.18 4.82 1.28
N CYS A 188 5.63 5.91 1.88
CA CYS A 188 5.59 6.16 3.31
C CYS A 188 4.72 7.40 3.61
N PRO A 189 3.38 7.29 3.56
CA PRO A 189 2.51 8.42 3.87
C PRO A 189 2.55 8.77 5.36
N GLY A 190 2.42 10.05 5.69
CA GLY A 190 2.03 10.52 7.01
C GLY A 190 0.55 10.26 7.26
N PRO A 191 -0.08 10.97 8.23
CA PRO A 191 -1.51 10.91 8.43
C PRO A 191 -2.27 11.31 7.15
N VAL A 192 -3.26 10.49 6.75
CA VAL A 192 -4.11 10.70 5.56
C VAL A 192 -5.54 10.44 5.98
N LYS A 193 -6.45 11.37 5.74
CA LYS A 193 -7.86 11.18 6.08
C LYS A 193 -8.50 10.13 5.17
N THR A 194 -8.73 8.93 5.71
CA THR A 194 -9.30 7.79 5.00
C THR A 194 -10.13 6.93 5.97
N ASN A 195 -10.73 5.85 5.50
CA ASN A 195 -11.39 4.87 6.37
C ASN A 195 -10.42 4.08 7.28
N PHE A 196 -9.11 4.22 7.07
CA PHE A 196 -8.08 3.58 7.88
C PHE A 196 -8.20 3.96 9.36
N GLN A 197 -8.41 5.24 9.68
CA GLN A 197 -8.47 5.73 11.06
C GLN A 197 -9.65 5.15 11.82
N LYS A 198 -10.81 5.04 11.16
CA LYS A 198 -11.99 4.41 11.75
C LYS A 198 -11.73 2.94 12.09
N ARG A 199 -11.06 2.22 11.19
CA ARG A 199 -10.71 0.81 11.40
C ARG A 199 -9.61 0.61 12.44
N ALA A 200 -8.64 1.53 12.53
CA ALA A 200 -7.55 1.50 13.50
C ALA A 200 -7.95 1.97 14.91
N GLY A 201 -9.17 2.47 15.10
CA GLY A 201 -9.63 3.03 16.38
C GLY A 201 -9.08 4.43 16.70
N ILE A 202 -8.45 5.11 15.73
CA ILE A 202 -7.80 6.42 15.89
C ILE A 202 -8.58 7.57 15.22
N ALA A 203 -9.89 7.40 15.01
CA ALA A 203 -10.71 8.40 14.33
C ALA A 203 -10.66 9.80 15.00
N ASP A 204 -10.53 9.84 16.32
CA ASP A 204 -10.46 11.08 17.12
C ASP A 204 -9.03 11.55 17.42
N SER A 205 -8.02 10.97 16.75
CA SER A 205 -6.63 11.32 16.97
C SER A 205 -6.31 12.74 16.51
N ASN A 206 -5.58 13.49 17.35
CA ASN A 206 -5.06 14.82 17.00
C ASN A 206 -4.17 14.82 15.75
N LEU A 207 -3.67 13.66 15.32
CA LEU A 207 -2.89 13.50 14.09
C LEU A 207 -3.71 13.84 12.84
N LEU A 208 -5.05 13.76 12.91
CA LEU A 208 -5.96 14.06 11.78
C LEU A 208 -6.30 15.55 11.65
N HIS A 209 -5.89 16.36 12.60
CA HIS A 209 -6.10 17.81 12.59
C HIS A 209 -4.77 18.58 12.54
N GLY A 210 -3.65 17.88 12.44
CA GLY A 210 -2.31 18.45 12.51
C GLY A 210 -1.73 18.88 11.15
N PRO A 211 -0.61 19.60 11.18
CA PRO A 211 0.06 20.13 9.98
C PRO A 211 0.73 19.06 9.12
N LEU A 212 0.71 17.78 9.55
CA LEU A 212 1.27 16.63 8.85
C LEU A 212 0.23 15.91 7.95
N LEU A 213 -1.05 16.31 8.05
CA LEU A 213 -2.12 15.75 7.24
C LEU A 213 -1.91 16.11 5.77
N VAL A 214 -2.06 15.13 4.89
CA VAL A 214 -2.04 15.29 3.43
C VAL A 214 -3.30 14.67 2.86
N GLU A 215 -3.91 15.33 1.89
CA GLU A 215 -5.12 14.83 1.22
C GLU A 215 -4.81 13.54 0.43
N VAL A 216 -5.77 12.61 0.44
CA VAL A 216 -5.57 11.27 -0.12
C VAL A 216 -5.24 11.31 -1.62
N GLN A 217 -5.87 12.21 -2.37
CA GLN A 217 -5.62 12.40 -3.80
C GLN A 217 -4.19 12.85 -4.06
N GLU A 218 -3.68 13.76 -3.24
CA GLU A 218 -2.31 14.25 -3.35
C GLU A 218 -1.30 13.15 -3.01
N VAL A 219 -1.58 12.37 -1.95
CA VAL A 219 -0.75 11.21 -1.58
C VAL A 219 -0.67 10.21 -2.72
N ALA A 220 -1.81 9.84 -3.32
CA ALA A 220 -1.85 8.90 -4.43
C ALA A 220 -1.12 9.43 -5.66
N ARG A 221 -1.29 10.72 -6.00
CA ARG A 221 -0.58 11.36 -7.12
C ARG A 221 0.94 11.34 -6.90
N ILE A 222 1.42 11.73 -5.72
CA ILE A 222 2.85 11.73 -5.38
C ILE A 222 3.42 10.30 -5.41
N ALA A 223 2.66 9.31 -4.93
CA ALA A 223 3.03 7.90 -4.96
C ALA A 223 3.17 7.40 -6.41
N TYR A 224 2.15 7.66 -7.23
CA TYR A 224 2.10 7.27 -8.63
C TYR A 224 3.26 7.88 -9.43
N ASP A 225 3.48 9.18 -9.29
CA ASP A 225 4.58 9.89 -9.95
C ASP A 225 5.95 9.38 -9.47
N GLY A 226 6.08 9.11 -8.17
CA GLY A 226 7.30 8.56 -7.58
C GLY A 226 7.62 7.16 -8.11
N MET A 227 6.61 6.29 -8.20
CA MET A 227 6.71 4.96 -8.78
C MET A 227 7.09 5.02 -10.27
N LYS A 228 6.44 5.90 -11.04
CA LYS A 228 6.78 6.09 -12.48
C LYS A 228 8.23 6.51 -12.68
N LYS A 229 8.76 7.34 -11.77
CA LYS A 229 10.15 7.81 -11.78
C LYS A 229 11.16 6.82 -11.14
N GLY A 230 10.70 5.67 -10.65
CA GLY A 230 11.55 4.67 -10.01
C GLY A 230 12.16 5.11 -8.68
N LYS A 231 11.51 6.02 -7.94
CA LYS A 231 11.99 6.44 -6.61
C LYS A 231 11.86 5.28 -5.62
N ARG A 232 12.93 4.97 -4.88
CA ARG A 232 12.94 3.89 -3.88
C ARG A 232 11.98 4.17 -2.72
N VAL A 233 12.05 5.38 -2.15
CA VAL A 233 11.19 5.81 -1.04
C VAL A 233 10.49 7.11 -1.41
N VAL A 234 9.20 7.17 -1.16
CA VAL A 234 8.34 8.34 -1.41
C VAL A 234 7.63 8.72 -0.12
N ILE A 235 7.88 9.91 0.39
CA ILE A 235 7.25 10.48 1.59
C ILE A 235 6.44 11.71 1.16
N PRO A 236 5.10 11.62 1.08
CA PRO A 236 4.26 12.75 0.73
C PRO A 236 4.25 13.83 1.82
N GLY A 237 4.32 15.09 1.39
CA GLY A 237 4.35 16.25 2.27
C GLY A 237 5.77 16.57 2.78
N TRP A 238 6.22 17.81 2.54
CA TRP A 238 7.57 18.24 2.93
C TRP A 238 7.79 18.19 4.46
N LYS A 239 6.74 18.48 5.25
CA LYS A 239 6.79 18.40 6.72
C LYS A 239 6.99 16.96 7.20
N ASN A 240 6.27 16.01 6.62
CA ASN A 240 6.44 14.58 6.90
C ASN A 240 7.87 14.13 6.61
N ARG A 241 8.41 14.56 5.46
CA ARG A 241 9.79 14.27 5.09
C ARG A 241 10.80 14.86 6.07
N ALA A 242 10.62 16.12 6.47
CA ALA A 242 11.49 16.78 7.45
C ALA A 242 11.47 16.05 8.81
N VAL A 243 10.30 15.61 9.27
CA VAL A 243 10.17 14.81 10.50
C VAL A 243 10.95 13.50 10.36
N VAL A 244 10.76 12.75 9.27
CA VAL A 244 11.45 11.47 9.05
C VAL A 244 12.98 11.67 9.01
N GLU A 245 13.47 12.68 8.29
CA GLU A 245 14.92 12.93 8.24
C GLU A 245 15.49 13.33 9.60
N SER A 246 14.73 14.08 10.41
CA SER A 246 15.17 14.46 11.78
C SER A 246 15.32 13.27 12.73
N LEU A 247 14.59 12.16 12.47
CA LEU A 247 14.69 10.93 13.28
C LEU A 247 16.08 10.28 13.19
N ARG A 248 16.82 10.49 12.10
CA ARG A 248 18.18 9.97 11.93
C ARG A 248 19.16 10.55 12.96
N LEU A 249 18.89 11.77 13.44
CA LEU A 249 19.69 12.47 14.45
C LEU A 249 19.14 12.28 15.88
N SER A 250 17.98 11.65 16.00
CA SER A 250 17.28 11.51 17.28
C SER A 250 17.79 10.28 18.07
N PRO A 251 18.17 10.44 19.36
CA PRO A 251 18.56 9.28 20.17
C PRO A 251 17.42 8.28 20.28
N ARG A 252 17.73 6.98 20.09
CA ARG A 252 16.73 5.89 20.13
C ARG A 252 15.87 5.86 21.39
N ARG A 253 16.41 6.31 22.52
CA ARG A 253 15.67 6.36 23.80
C ARG A 253 14.62 7.48 23.89
N VAL A 254 14.74 8.52 23.08
CA VAL A 254 13.85 9.69 23.09
C VAL A 254 12.63 9.45 22.21
N THR A 255 12.82 8.87 21.03
CA THR A 255 11.78 8.65 20.01
C THR A 255 10.52 7.97 20.56
N PRO A 256 10.60 6.82 21.30
CA PRO A 256 9.40 6.18 21.85
C PRO A 256 8.61 7.07 22.81
N LYS A 257 9.31 7.88 23.61
CA LYS A 257 8.66 8.79 24.58
C LYS A 257 7.87 9.91 23.89
N VAL A 258 8.40 10.43 22.79
CA VAL A 258 7.71 11.44 21.97
C VAL A 258 6.47 10.84 21.31
N VAL A 259 6.61 9.67 20.68
CA VAL A 259 5.49 8.97 20.03
C VAL A 259 4.41 8.59 21.05
N ARG A 260 4.80 8.11 22.24
CA ARG A 260 3.87 7.82 23.31
C ARG A 260 2.98 9.02 23.63
N ARG A 261 3.56 10.22 23.80
CA ARG A 261 2.78 11.45 24.07
C ARG A 261 1.82 11.84 22.97
N LEU A 262 2.12 11.49 21.70
CA LEU A 262 1.25 11.75 20.56
C LEU A 262 0.02 10.84 20.54
N HIS A 263 0.16 9.62 21.09
CA HIS A 263 -0.92 8.62 21.16
C HIS A 263 -1.65 8.60 22.51
N GLU A 264 -1.06 9.14 23.56
CA GLU A 264 -1.78 9.29 24.84
C GLU A 264 -2.96 10.25 24.64
N LYS A 265 -4.19 9.73 24.78
CA LYS A 265 -5.39 10.56 24.83
C LYS A 265 -5.26 11.46 26.05
N LYS A 266 -5.44 12.78 25.89
CA LYS A 266 -5.64 13.65 27.04
C LYS A 266 -6.90 13.15 27.77
N GLN A 267 -6.71 12.64 28.99
CA GLN A 267 -7.80 12.36 29.91
C GLN A 267 -8.58 13.62 30.23
#